data_8d6cbce9cc1a8b3b35ac7a6da6d95e8a
#
_entry.id   8d6cbce9cc1a8b3b35ac7a6da6d95e8a
#
_cell.length_a   1.000
_cell.length_b   1.000
_cell.length_c   1.000
_cell.angle_alpha   90.00
_cell.angle_beta   90.00
_cell.angle_gamma   90.00
#
_symmetry.space_group_name_H-M   'P 1'
#
loop_
_entity.id
_entity.type
_entity.pdbx_description
1 polymer ?
#
loop_
_entity_poly.entity_id
_entity_poly.type
_entity_poly.pdbx_seq_one_letter_code
_entity_poly.pdbx_strand_id
1 'polypeptide(L)'
;MKSFVFILILFFSMKIFAVCSDQPVNEVDWTNCNFVESLELSGVSLAGAQMSGVNLALANLEKSQINNANMTYGNFIFANFSNSNLFLSNFQYANCNNSNFDNSNLAKVNFEGANLFSSSFKGANLFEVNMRGANITGAIFDEANLSGVIWVDGKTCALGSVGVCN
;
A
#
# COMPACT_ATOMS: atom_id res chain seq x y z
N MET A 1 54.95 -20.99 18.57
CA MET A 1 53.93 -21.51 17.64
C MET A 1 52.60 -20.85 18.05
N LYS A 2 52.13 -19.84 17.29
CA LYS A 2 50.83 -19.17 17.54
C LYS A 2 49.79 -19.84 16.64
N SER A 3 48.81 -20.52 17.26
CA SER A 3 47.71 -21.17 16.59
C SER A 3 46.70 -20.10 16.12
N PHE A 4 46.59 -19.91 14.80
CA PHE A 4 45.53 -19.11 14.21
C PHE A 4 44.25 -19.96 14.19
N VAL A 5 43.29 -19.61 15.05
CA VAL A 5 41.94 -20.14 14.97
C VAL A 5 41.22 -19.40 13.86
N PHE A 6 41.05 -20.06 12.68
CA PHE A 6 40.14 -19.58 11.65
C PHE A 6 38.71 -19.73 12.16
N ILE A 7 38.07 -18.61 12.57
CA ILE A 7 36.63 -18.59 12.78
C ILE A 7 36.00 -18.58 11.40
N LEU A 8 35.48 -19.73 10.98
CA LEU A 8 34.65 -19.88 9.81
C LEU A 8 33.28 -19.20 10.12
N ILE A 9 33.13 -17.95 9.72
CA ILE A 9 31.84 -17.30 9.78
C ILE A 9 30.97 -17.94 8.68
N LEU A 10 30.20 -18.94 9.06
CA LEU A 10 29.10 -19.47 8.28
C LEU A 10 28.06 -18.33 8.14
N PHE A 11 28.05 -17.69 6.97
CA PHE A 11 26.91 -16.90 6.56
C PHE A 11 25.70 -17.84 6.41
N PHE A 12 25.09 -18.20 7.52
CA PHE A 12 23.72 -18.64 7.49
C PHE A 12 22.90 -17.44 6.98
N SER A 13 22.35 -17.57 5.79
CA SER A 13 21.26 -16.71 5.34
C SER A 13 20.12 -16.92 6.35
N MET A 14 20.17 -16.23 7.47
CA MET A 14 19.03 -16.07 8.34
C MET A 14 17.98 -15.37 7.47
N LYS A 15 16.92 -16.09 7.06
CA LYS A 15 15.67 -15.44 6.73
C LYS A 15 15.32 -14.63 7.98
N ILE A 16 15.52 -13.32 7.90
CA ILE A 16 15.06 -12.41 8.94
C ILE A 16 13.53 -12.55 8.89
N PHE A 17 12.96 -13.24 9.87
CA PHE A 17 11.52 -13.26 10.04
C PHE A 17 11.11 -11.82 10.35
N ALA A 18 10.01 -11.36 9.78
CA ALA A 18 9.44 -10.07 10.09
C ALA A 18 9.35 -9.88 11.61
N VAL A 19 9.98 -8.83 12.12
CA VAL A 19 9.89 -8.48 13.54
C VAL A 19 8.89 -7.34 13.65
N CYS A 20 7.68 -7.65 14.09
CA CYS A 20 6.58 -6.69 14.15
C CYS A 20 6.84 -5.51 15.12
N SER A 21 7.96 -5.51 15.84
CA SER A 21 8.44 -4.39 16.67
C SER A 21 9.42 -3.46 15.95
N ASP A 22 9.77 -3.77 14.69
CA ASP A 22 10.70 -2.93 13.94
C ASP A 22 10.11 -1.54 13.71
N GLN A 23 10.97 -0.53 13.81
CA GLN A 23 10.58 0.85 13.60
C GLN A 23 10.08 1.06 12.15
N PRO A 24 9.14 1.99 11.92
CA PRO A 24 8.63 2.32 10.60
C PRO A 24 9.70 3.07 9.79
N VAL A 25 10.49 2.32 9.04
CA VAL A 25 11.57 2.83 8.18
C VAL A 25 11.43 2.26 6.77
N ASN A 26 12.17 2.83 5.81
CA ASN A 26 12.22 2.31 4.44
C ASN A 26 12.66 0.85 4.43
N GLU A 27 12.06 0.07 3.50
CA GLU A 27 12.36 -1.35 3.29
C GLU A 27 12.13 -2.24 4.53
N VAL A 28 11.43 -1.74 5.56
CA VAL A 28 11.06 -2.57 6.72
C VAL A 28 10.27 -3.81 6.26
N ASP A 29 10.50 -4.94 6.92
CA ASP A 29 9.73 -6.15 6.69
C ASP A 29 8.69 -6.37 7.82
N TRP A 30 7.43 -6.05 7.51
CA TRP A 30 6.26 -6.27 8.36
C TRP A 30 5.32 -7.34 7.78
N THR A 31 5.87 -8.25 6.98
CA THR A 31 5.10 -9.35 6.36
C THR A 31 4.35 -10.15 7.42
N ASN A 32 3.02 -10.26 7.25
CA ASN A 32 2.08 -10.93 8.18
C ASN A 32 2.10 -10.38 9.61
N CYS A 33 2.64 -9.19 9.85
CA CYS A 33 2.53 -8.55 11.15
C CYS A 33 1.08 -8.19 11.46
N ASN A 34 0.68 -8.42 12.71
CA ASN A 34 -0.65 -8.07 13.19
C ASN A 34 -0.54 -6.99 14.26
N PHE A 35 -0.84 -5.75 13.87
CA PHE A 35 -0.91 -4.63 14.78
C PHE A 35 -2.34 -4.51 15.27
N VAL A 36 -2.58 -4.88 16.53
CA VAL A 36 -3.94 -4.97 17.13
C VAL A 36 -4.51 -3.62 17.57
N GLU A 37 -3.69 -2.58 17.56
CA GLU A 37 -4.08 -1.23 17.95
C GLU A 37 -3.95 -0.27 16.76
N SER A 38 -4.71 0.82 16.77
CA SER A 38 -4.54 1.88 15.79
C SER A 38 -3.14 2.49 15.89
N LEU A 39 -2.35 2.32 14.82
CA LEU A 39 -0.98 2.86 14.77
C LEU A 39 -0.98 4.28 14.21
N GLU A 40 -0.26 5.18 14.91
CA GLU A 40 0.06 6.51 14.40
C GLU A 40 1.34 6.45 13.55
N LEU A 41 1.14 6.40 12.24
CA LEU A 41 2.21 6.32 11.23
C LEU A 41 2.18 7.56 10.29
N SER A 42 1.64 8.68 10.80
CA SER A 42 1.55 9.91 10.02
C SER A 42 2.95 10.47 9.69
N GLY A 43 3.18 10.76 8.41
CA GLY A 43 4.43 11.34 7.94
C GLY A 43 5.63 10.40 7.93
N VAL A 44 5.47 9.12 8.23
CA VAL A 44 6.59 8.14 8.23
C VAL A 44 7.06 7.81 6.81
N SER A 45 8.26 7.28 6.71
CA SER A 45 8.83 6.78 5.47
C SER A 45 8.89 5.24 5.50
N LEU A 46 8.09 4.62 4.64
CA LEU A 46 7.94 3.17 4.45
C LEU A 46 8.18 2.79 2.98
N ALA A 47 9.00 3.58 2.27
CA ALA A 47 9.29 3.30 0.87
C ALA A 47 9.95 1.92 0.71
N GLY A 48 9.44 1.12 -0.23
CA GLY A 48 9.92 -0.24 -0.48
C GLY A 48 9.57 -1.28 0.59
N ALA A 49 8.79 -0.92 1.62
CA ALA A 49 8.45 -1.82 2.72
C ALA A 49 7.75 -3.10 2.25
N GLN A 50 8.07 -4.23 2.90
CA GLN A 50 7.40 -5.50 2.71
C GLN A 50 6.30 -5.66 3.75
N MET A 51 5.04 -5.50 3.33
CA MET A 51 3.85 -5.49 4.20
C MET A 51 2.77 -6.46 3.71
N SER A 52 3.18 -7.53 3.00
CA SER A 52 2.23 -8.54 2.54
C SER A 52 1.55 -9.21 3.72
N GLY A 53 0.21 -9.27 3.70
CA GLY A 53 -0.60 -9.86 4.78
C GLY A 53 -0.59 -9.06 6.10
N VAL A 54 -0.03 -7.86 6.13
CA VAL A 54 -0.02 -7.01 7.34
C VAL A 54 -1.44 -6.64 7.77
N ASN A 55 -1.67 -6.54 9.07
CA ASN A 55 -2.89 -5.92 9.61
C ASN A 55 -2.56 -4.52 10.14
N LEU A 56 -2.99 -3.51 9.42
CA LEU A 56 -2.91 -2.08 9.74
C LEU A 56 -4.32 -1.44 9.72
N ALA A 57 -5.33 -2.21 10.14
CA ALA A 57 -6.67 -1.66 10.28
C ALA A 57 -6.67 -0.47 11.25
N LEU A 58 -7.42 0.59 10.90
CA LEU A 58 -7.51 1.85 11.65
C LEU A 58 -6.19 2.65 11.74
N ALA A 59 -5.11 2.24 11.08
CA ALA A 59 -3.84 2.96 11.13
C ALA A 59 -3.97 4.35 10.48
N ASN A 60 -3.31 5.33 11.08
CA ASN A 60 -3.15 6.66 10.50
C ASN A 60 -1.83 6.74 9.73
N LEU A 61 -1.89 6.72 8.40
CA LEU A 61 -0.78 6.79 7.45
C LEU A 61 -0.80 8.11 6.65
N GLU A 62 -1.47 9.14 7.18
CA GLU A 62 -1.56 10.44 6.53
C GLU A 62 -0.18 11.03 6.24
N LYS A 63 0.01 11.62 5.06
CA LYS A 63 1.26 12.26 4.61
C LYS A 63 2.51 11.36 4.58
N SER A 64 2.34 10.03 4.68
CA SER A 64 3.45 9.08 4.68
C SER A 64 4.02 8.85 3.27
N GLN A 65 5.27 8.40 3.20
CA GLN A 65 5.96 8.00 1.98
C GLN A 65 5.98 6.47 1.91
N ILE A 66 5.13 5.87 1.06
CA ILE A 66 4.92 4.41 0.99
C ILE A 66 5.16 3.90 -0.45
N ASN A 67 5.86 4.67 -1.25
CA ASN A 67 6.10 4.32 -2.65
C ASN A 67 6.87 3.00 -2.80
N ASN A 68 6.53 2.22 -3.82
CA ASN A 68 7.09 0.88 -4.12
C ASN A 68 6.87 -0.18 -3.01
N ALA A 69 5.97 0.04 -2.06
CA ALA A 69 5.71 -0.92 -0.98
C ALA A 69 4.87 -2.12 -1.48
N ASN A 70 5.13 -3.29 -0.92
CA ASN A 70 4.33 -4.48 -1.13
C ASN A 70 3.29 -4.63 -0.02
N MET A 71 2.02 -4.35 -0.33
CA MET A 71 0.89 -4.33 0.61
C MET A 71 -0.17 -5.39 0.23
N THR A 72 0.25 -6.41 -0.55
CA THR A 72 -0.65 -7.48 -1.02
C THR A 72 -1.30 -8.22 0.15
N TYR A 73 -2.60 -8.55 -0.01
CA TYR A 73 -3.37 -9.28 1.01
C TYR A 73 -3.45 -8.59 2.38
N GLY A 74 -3.00 -7.34 2.51
CA GLY A 74 -3.03 -6.57 3.76
C GLY A 74 -4.44 -6.19 4.17
N ASN A 75 -4.64 -6.01 5.47
CA ASN A 75 -5.87 -5.47 6.05
C ASN A 75 -5.66 -4.00 6.43
N PHE A 76 -6.33 -3.11 5.69
CA PHE A 76 -6.28 -1.66 5.84
C PHE A 76 -7.68 -1.07 6.08
N ILE A 77 -8.60 -1.87 6.66
CA ILE A 77 -9.96 -1.42 6.95
C ILE A 77 -9.91 -0.13 7.79
N PHE A 78 -10.61 0.94 7.34
CA PHE A 78 -10.61 2.27 7.97
C PHE A 78 -9.23 2.93 8.08
N ALA A 79 -8.20 2.47 7.39
CA ALA A 79 -6.90 3.14 7.39
C ALA A 79 -6.97 4.50 6.67
N ASN A 80 -6.19 5.46 7.17
CA ASN A 80 -6.08 6.79 6.58
C ASN A 80 -4.77 6.96 5.81
N PHE A 81 -4.85 6.98 4.48
CA PHE A 81 -3.73 7.24 3.54
C PHE A 81 -3.82 8.64 2.91
N SER A 82 -4.63 9.55 3.46
CA SER A 82 -4.80 10.86 2.84
C SER A 82 -3.48 11.62 2.71
N ASN A 83 -3.33 12.36 1.61
CA ASN A 83 -2.13 13.14 1.33
C ASN A 83 -0.82 12.32 1.24
N SER A 84 -0.87 10.99 1.19
CA SER A 84 0.32 10.12 1.16
C SER A 84 0.84 9.89 -0.27
N ASN A 85 2.09 9.46 -0.35
CA ASN A 85 2.70 9.03 -1.61
C ASN A 85 2.77 7.50 -1.66
N LEU A 86 1.93 6.90 -2.51
CA LEU A 86 1.79 5.46 -2.71
C LEU A 86 2.26 5.01 -4.12
N PHE A 87 2.97 5.88 -4.83
CA PHE A 87 3.42 5.62 -6.20
C PHE A 87 4.03 4.23 -6.37
N LEU A 88 3.55 3.44 -7.37
CA LEU A 88 4.01 2.08 -7.68
C LEU A 88 3.80 1.03 -6.56
N SER A 89 3.03 1.31 -5.52
CA SER A 89 2.75 0.31 -4.48
C SER A 89 1.79 -0.78 -4.97
N ASN A 90 1.86 -1.94 -4.35
CA ASN A 90 1.03 -3.09 -4.70
C ASN A 90 0.04 -3.44 -3.60
N PHE A 91 -1.26 -3.24 -3.85
CA PHE A 91 -2.40 -3.56 -2.99
C PHE A 91 -3.25 -4.73 -3.54
N GLN A 92 -2.69 -5.59 -4.40
CA GLN A 92 -3.46 -6.72 -4.91
C GLN A 92 -4.09 -7.53 -3.77
N TYR A 93 -5.41 -7.78 -3.91
CA TYR A 93 -6.21 -8.53 -2.94
C TYR A 93 -6.22 -7.96 -1.51
N ALA A 94 -5.77 -6.73 -1.32
CA ALA A 94 -5.85 -6.06 -0.02
C ALA A 94 -7.29 -5.71 0.35
N ASN A 95 -7.56 -5.64 1.64
CA ASN A 95 -8.84 -5.16 2.17
C ASN A 95 -8.70 -3.71 2.63
N CYS A 96 -9.18 -2.77 1.82
CA CYS A 96 -9.17 -1.33 2.06
C CYS A 96 -10.60 -0.78 2.26
N ASN A 97 -11.50 -1.60 2.81
CA ASN A 97 -12.89 -1.19 3.07
C ASN A 97 -12.93 0.06 3.97
N ASN A 98 -13.70 1.08 3.56
CA ASN A 98 -13.81 2.38 4.26
C ASN A 98 -12.47 3.13 4.46
N SER A 99 -11.41 2.81 3.74
CA SER A 99 -10.15 3.55 3.84
C SER A 99 -10.21 4.89 3.11
N ASN A 100 -9.37 5.82 3.53
CA ASN A 100 -9.27 7.16 2.98
C ASN A 100 -7.96 7.34 2.19
N PHE A 101 -8.07 7.60 0.88
CA PHE A 101 -6.96 7.90 -0.04
C PHE A 101 -7.05 9.33 -0.61
N ASP A 102 -7.78 10.23 0.04
CA ASP A 102 -8.01 11.58 -0.48
C ASP A 102 -6.69 12.33 -0.71
N ASN A 103 -6.58 13.00 -1.85
CA ASN A 103 -5.42 13.78 -2.25
C ASN A 103 -4.09 13.01 -2.28
N SER A 104 -4.11 11.68 -2.27
CA SER A 104 -2.90 10.86 -2.32
C SER A 104 -2.37 10.71 -3.76
N ASN A 105 -1.06 10.44 -3.87
CA ASN A 105 -0.45 10.03 -5.12
C ASN A 105 -0.49 8.51 -5.25
N LEU A 106 -1.44 8.01 -6.02
CA LEU A 106 -1.65 6.58 -6.29
C LEU A 106 -1.21 6.19 -7.72
N ALA A 107 -0.50 7.04 -8.43
CA ALA A 107 -0.12 6.73 -9.80
C ALA A 107 0.58 5.37 -9.89
N LYS A 108 0.12 4.54 -10.85
CA LYS A 108 0.61 3.19 -11.13
C LYS A 108 0.48 2.18 -9.97
N VAL A 109 -0.37 2.46 -9.00
CA VAL A 109 -0.70 1.48 -7.94
C VAL A 109 -1.47 0.30 -8.55
N ASN A 110 -1.25 -0.89 -8.00
CA ASN A 110 -2.00 -2.07 -8.36
C ASN A 110 -3.02 -2.42 -7.27
N PHE A 111 -4.31 -2.21 -7.56
CA PHE A 111 -5.47 -2.60 -6.73
C PHE A 111 -6.24 -3.81 -7.30
N GLU A 112 -5.62 -4.61 -8.18
CA GLU A 112 -6.30 -5.76 -8.76
C GLU A 112 -6.89 -6.68 -7.69
N GLY A 113 -8.19 -6.97 -7.78
CA GLY A 113 -8.91 -7.81 -6.83
C GLY A 113 -9.05 -7.23 -5.42
N ALA A 114 -8.63 -5.99 -5.17
CA ALA A 114 -8.75 -5.37 -3.84
C ALA A 114 -10.21 -5.07 -3.46
N ASN A 115 -10.50 -5.08 -2.16
CA ASN A 115 -11.77 -4.61 -1.64
C ASN A 115 -11.67 -3.13 -1.25
N LEU A 116 -12.24 -2.25 -2.09
CA LEU A 116 -12.28 -0.80 -1.94
C LEU A 116 -13.71 -0.30 -1.61
N PHE A 117 -14.55 -1.18 -1.04
CA PHE A 117 -15.92 -0.84 -0.67
C PHE A 117 -15.96 0.42 0.20
N SER A 118 -16.76 1.42 -0.21
CA SER A 118 -16.93 2.69 0.50
C SER A 118 -15.62 3.45 0.80
N SER A 119 -14.54 3.20 0.07
CA SER A 119 -13.30 3.98 0.21
C SER A 119 -13.42 5.35 -0.49
N SER A 120 -12.61 6.32 -0.06
CA SER A 120 -12.57 7.66 -0.66
C SER A 120 -11.25 7.90 -1.40
N PHE A 121 -11.36 8.45 -2.63
CA PHE A 121 -10.25 8.83 -3.50
C PHE A 121 -10.39 10.28 -4.00
N LYS A 122 -11.09 11.14 -3.23
CA LYS A 122 -11.31 12.53 -3.65
C LYS A 122 -10.00 13.24 -3.94
N GLY A 123 -9.91 13.86 -5.12
CA GLY A 123 -8.72 14.59 -5.54
C GLY A 123 -7.46 13.74 -5.69
N ALA A 124 -7.53 12.41 -5.57
CA ALA A 124 -6.37 11.53 -5.69
C ALA A 124 -5.85 11.46 -7.13
N ASN A 125 -4.54 11.26 -7.27
CA ASN A 125 -3.91 10.96 -8.55
C ASN A 125 -3.89 9.45 -8.79
N LEU A 126 -4.82 8.95 -9.62
CA LEU A 126 -4.94 7.53 -9.99
C LEU A 126 -4.39 7.22 -11.39
N PHE A 127 -3.48 8.04 -11.91
CA PHE A 127 -2.91 7.85 -13.25
C PHE A 127 -2.35 6.43 -13.44
N GLU A 128 -2.85 5.71 -14.47
CA GLU A 128 -2.44 4.35 -14.83
C GLU A 128 -2.58 3.30 -13.70
N VAL A 129 -3.50 3.48 -12.76
CA VAL A 129 -3.82 2.49 -11.72
C VAL A 129 -4.49 1.27 -12.33
N ASN A 130 -4.21 0.07 -11.82
CA ASN A 130 -4.93 -1.16 -12.15
C ASN A 130 -5.98 -1.47 -11.06
N MET A 131 -7.28 -1.37 -11.43
CA MET A 131 -8.43 -1.73 -10.56
C MET A 131 -9.19 -2.96 -11.06
N ARG A 132 -8.61 -3.77 -11.97
CA ARG A 132 -9.30 -4.93 -12.52
C ARG A 132 -9.82 -5.85 -11.42
N GLY A 133 -11.13 -6.16 -11.46
CA GLY A 133 -11.76 -7.03 -10.48
C GLY A 133 -11.85 -6.49 -9.07
N ALA A 134 -11.46 -5.24 -8.81
CA ALA A 134 -11.64 -4.63 -7.50
C ALA A 134 -13.13 -4.38 -7.20
N ASN A 135 -13.50 -4.47 -5.91
CA ASN A 135 -14.82 -4.06 -5.45
C ASN A 135 -14.81 -2.56 -5.09
N ILE A 136 -15.34 -1.72 -5.95
CA ILE A 136 -15.45 -0.26 -5.76
C ILE A 136 -16.86 0.20 -5.37
N THR A 137 -17.74 -0.69 -4.93
CA THR A 137 -19.11 -0.34 -4.55
C THR A 137 -19.11 0.75 -3.47
N GLY A 138 -19.75 1.87 -3.73
CA GLY A 138 -19.80 3.01 -2.82
C GLY A 138 -18.49 3.82 -2.72
N ALA A 139 -17.46 3.49 -3.49
CA ALA A 139 -16.23 4.29 -3.52
C ALA A 139 -16.46 5.66 -4.17
N ILE A 140 -15.76 6.69 -3.70
CA ILE A 140 -15.90 8.08 -4.12
C ILE A 140 -14.65 8.50 -4.91
N PHE A 141 -14.85 9.03 -6.13
CA PHE A 141 -13.77 9.45 -7.03
C PHE A 141 -13.86 10.93 -7.43
N ASP A 142 -14.60 11.75 -6.68
CA ASP A 142 -14.77 13.17 -6.97
C ASP A 142 -13.39 13.84 -7.20
N GLU A 143 -13.23 14.55 -8.30
CA GLU A 143 -11.99 15.26 -8.67
C GLU A 143 -10.75 14.36 -8.83
N ALA A 144 -10.86 13.04 -8.75
CA ALA A 144 -9.74 12.14 -8.94
C ALA A 144 -9.29 12.09 -10.41
N ASN A 145 -7.98 12.06 -10.65
CA ASN A 145 -7.41 11.84 -11.97
C ASN A 145 -7.46 10.34 -12.32
N LEU A 146 -8.35 9.96 -13.24
CA LEU A 146 -8.57 8.58 -13.69
C LEU A 146 -7.92 8.29 -15.06
N SER A 147 -7.05 9.14 -15.54
CA SER A 147 -6.41 8.98 -16.85
C SER A 147 -5.64 7.65 -16.93
N GLY A 148 -5.99 6.80 -17.89
CA GLY A 148 -5.31 5.52 -18.13
C GLY A 148 -5.57 4.44 -17.09
N VAL A 149 -6.49 4.65 -16.14
CA VAL A 149 -6.89 3.61 -15.16
C VAL A 149 -7.44 2.38 -15.89
N ILE A 150 -6.97 1.18 -15.54
CA ILE A 150 -7.64 -0.05 -15.91
C ILE A 150 -8.78 -0.26 -14.93
N TRP A 151 -10.03 -0.06 -15.40
CA TRP A 151 -11.23 -0.11 -14.58
C TRP A 151 -11.59 -1.54 -14.17
N VAL A 152 -12.57 -1.69 -13.30
CA VAL A 152 -12.95 -2.99 -12.72
C VAL A 152 -13.37 -4.05 -13.75
N ASP A 153 -13.92 -3.64 -14.89
CA ASP A 153 -14.29 -4.51 -16.00
C ASP A 153 -13.13 -4.77 -17.00
N GLY A 154 -11.96 -4.22 -16.73
CA GLY A 154 -10.75 -4.34 -17.53
C GLY A 154 -10.63 -3.33 -18.68
N LYS A 155 -11.59 -2.40 -18.82
CA LYS A 155 -11.47 -1.30 -19.79
C LYS A 155 -10.54 -0.23 -19.26
N THR A 156 -9.91 0.50 -20.18
CA THR A 156 -9.03 1.63 -19.81
C THR A 156 -9.79 2.94 -19.93
N CYS A 157 -9.78 3.75 -18.88
CA CYS A 157 -10.34 5.08 -18.89
C CYS A 157 -9.55 6.00 -19.85
N ALA A 158 -10.25 6.83 -20.61
CA ALA A 158 -9.61 7.76 -21.54
C ALA A 158 -8.66 8.74 -20.81
N LEU A 159 -7.68 9.25 -21.53
CA LEU A 159 -6.84 10.34 -21.03
C LEU A 159 -7.73 11.57 -20.74
N GLY A 160 -7.50 12.19 -19.59
CA GLY A 160 -8.30 13.35 -19.14
C GLY A 160 -9.58 12.95 -18.38
N SER A 161 -9.84 11.66 -18.11
CA SER A 161 -10.94 11.23 -17.23
C SER A 161 -10.73 11.77 -15.82
N VAL A 162 -11.73 12.51 -15.31
CA VAL A 162 -11.73 13.08 -13.94
C VAL A 162 -13.05 12.75 -13.27
N GLY A 163 -12.99 12.16 -12.08
CA GLY A 163 -14.16 11.76 -11.28
C GLY A 163 -14.98 10.62 -11.89
N VAL A 164 -14.98 10.46 -13.20
CA VAL A 164 -15.69 9.42 -13.95
C VAL A 164 -14.78 8.81 -15.00
N CYS A 165 -14.81 7.49 -15.13
CA CYS A 165 -14.10 6.76 -16.18
C CYS A 165 -14.90 6.89 -17.52
N ASN A 166 -14.31 7.59 -18.48
CA ASN A 166 -14.87 7.83 -19.84
C ASN A 166 -14.19 6.93 -20.85
#